data_2519d6eb70392cccfcf54f8a899c77b6
#
_entry.id   2519d6eb70392cccfcf54f8a899c77b6
#
_cell.length_a   1.000
_cell.length_b   1.000
_cell.length_c   1.000
_cell.angle_alpha   90.00
_cell.angle_beta   90.00
_cell.angle_gamma   90.00
#
_symmetry.space_group_name_H-M   'P 1'
#
loop_
_entity.id
_entity.type
_entity.pdbx_description
1 polymer ?
#
loop_
_entity_poly.entity_id
_entity_poly.type
_entity_poly.pdbx_seq_one_letter_code
_entity_poly.pdbx_strand_id
1 'polypeptide(L)'
;MSLICSISNEVPEHPCVSPVSNHVYERRLIEKYIAENGTDPINNQPLSEEQLIDIKVAHPIRPKPPSATSIPAILKALQDEWDAVMLHSFTLRQQLQTTRQELSHALYQHDAACRVIARLTKEVTAAREALATLKPQAGLIVPQAVPSSQPSVVGAGEPMDLGELVGMTPEIIQKLQDKATVLTTERKKRGKTVPEELVKPEELSKYRQVASHVGLHSASIPGILALDLCPSDTNKILTGGADKNVVVFDKSSEQILATLKGHTKKVTSVVFHPSQELVFSASPDATIRIWSVPNASCVQVVRAHESAVTGLSLHATGDYLLSSSDDQYWAFSDIQTGRVLTKVTDETSGCSLTCAQFHPDGLIFGTGTMDSQIKIWDLKERTNVANFPGHSGPITSIAFSENGYYLATAADDSSVKLWDLRKLKNFKTLQLDNNFEVKSLIFDQSGTYLALGGTDVQIYICKQWTEILHFTGRGLP
;
A
#
# COMPACT_ATOMS: atom_id res chain seq x y z
N MET A 1 -34.49 -6.49 39.32
CA MET A 1 -33.69 -6.86 38.17
C MET A 1 -34.17 -6.00 37.00
N SER A 2 -33.33 -5.17 36.45
CA SER A 2 -33.66 -4.40 35.25
C SER A 2 -33.57 -5.35 34.04
N LEU A 3 -34.63 -5.43 33.25
CA LEU A 3 -34.63 -6.11 31.97
C LEU A 3 -33.68 -5.35 31.03
N ILE A 4 -32.75 -6.05 30.39
CA ILE A 4 -31.79 -5.44 29.47
C ILE A 4 -31.97 -6.11 28.11
N CYS A 5 -32.08 -5.32 27.05
CA CYS A 5 -32.17 -5.79 25.68
C CYS A 5 -30.84 -6.38 25.25
N SER A 6 -30.84 -7.59 24.71
CA SER A 6 -29.62 -8.31 24.28
C SER A 6 -28.97 -7.73 23.00
N ILE A 7 -29.68 -6.90 22.24
CA ILE A 7 -29.15 -6.21 21.05
C ILE A 7 -28.54 -4.87 21.45
N SER A 8 -29.33 -3.98 22.12
CA SER A 8 -28.90 -2.62 22.44
C SER A 8 -28.09 -2.49 23.73
N ASN A 9 -28.17 -3.49 24.63
CA ASN A 9 -27.65 -3.43 26.00
C ASN A 9 -28.27 -2.33 26.87
N GLU A 10 -29.45 -1.85 26.51
CA GLU A 10 -30.21 -0.83 27.24
C GLU A 10 -31.51 -1.40 27.79
N VAL A 11 -32.18 -0.63 28.66
CA VAL A 11 -33.49 -1.03 29.16
C VAL A 11 -34.52 -0.83 28.06
N PRO A 12 -35.22 -1.91 27.60
CA PRO A 12 -36.16 -1.81 26.50
C PRO A 12 -37.44 -1.04 26.92
N GLU A 13 -37.96 -0.21 26.01
CA GLU A 13 -39.25 0.47 26.18
C GLU A 13 -40.42 -0.48 25.91
N HIS A 14 -40.26 -1.37 24.92
CA HIS A 14 -41.23 -2.42 24.57
C HIS A 14 -40.57 -3.79 24.66
N PRO A 15 -40.41 -4.36 25.86
CA PRO A 15 -39.71 -5.60 26.04
C PRO A 15 -40.49 -6.78 25.47
N CYS A 16 -39.84 -7.61 24.68
CA CYS A 16 -40.33 -8.91 24.23
C CYS A 16 -39.28 -10.01 24.47
N VAL A 17 -39.73 -11.25 24.56
CA VAL A 17 -38.89 -12.42 24.75
C VAL A 17 -38.98 -13.32 23.53
N SER A 18 -37.83 -13.76 23.05
CA SER A 18 -37.78 -14.86 22.08
C SER A 18 -38.00 -16.20 22.80
N PRO A 19 -38.98 -17.00 22.37
CA PRO A 19 -39.19 -18.35 22.97
C PRO A 19 -38.07 -19.32 22.63
N VAL A 20 -37.24 -19.02 21.63
CA VAL A 20 -36.18 -19.87 21.12
C VAL A 20 -34.87 -19.68 21.90
N SER A 21 -34.54 -18.45 22.24
CA SER A 21 -33.31 -18.13 22.99
C SER A 21 -33.56 -17.77 24.45
N ASN A 22 -34.82 -17.49 24.86
CA ASN A 22 -35.21 -16.96 26.17
C ASN A 22 -34.54 -15.63 26.55
N HIS A 23 -34.14 -14.85 25.56
CA HIS A 23 -33.53 -13.56 25.77
C HIS A 23 -34.56 -12.42 25.57
N VAL A 24 -34.32 -11.31 26.29
CA VAL A 24 -35.14 -10.12 26.21
C VAL A 24 -34.61 -9.19 25.14
N TYR A 25 -35.49 -8.68 24.31
CA TYR A 25 -35.20 -7.73 23.25
C TYR A 25 -36.12 -6.51 23.30
N GLU A 26 -35.68 -5.43 22.72
CA GLU A 26 -36.56 -4.33 22.31
C GLU A 26 -37.31 -4.77 21.05
N ARG A 27 -38.67 -4.75 21.09
CA ARG A 27 -39.52 -5.28 20.03
C ARG A 27 -39.19 -4.75 18.66
N ARG A 28 -38.94 -3.44 18.52
CA ARG A 28 -38.57 -2.80 17.26
C ARG A 28 -37.27 -3.36 16.66
N LEU A 29 -36.29 -3.65 17.48
CA LEU A 29 -35.00 -4.11 17.05
C LEU A 29 -35.05 -5.57 16.58
N ILE A 30 -35.74 -6.41 17.34
CA ILE A 30 -35.83 -7.83 16.99
C ILE A 30 -36.71 -8.05 15.75
N GLU A 31 -37.82 -7.30 15.58
CA GLU A 31 -38.66 -7.37 14.38
C GLU A 31 -37.86 -7.00 13.11
N LYS A 32 -37.09 -5.92 13.14
CA LYS A 32 -36.20 -5.54 12.01
C LYS A 32 -35.15 -6.61 11.74
N TYR A 33 -34.56 -7.17 12.76
CA TYR A 33 -33.57 -8.23 12.58
C TYR A 33 -34.18 -9.51 11.97
N ILE A 34 -35.36 -9.90 12.44
CA ILE A 34 -36.10 -11.06 11.91
C ILE A 34 -36.52 -10.82 10.45
N ALA A 35 -36.95 -9.61 10.11
CA ALA A 35 -37.32 -9.24 8.74
C ALA A 35 -36.14 -9.36 7.76
N GLU A 36 -34.92 -9.09 8.22
CA GLU A 36 -33.71 -9.16 7.39
C GLU A 36 -33.09 -10.57 7.36
N ASN A 37 -33.08 -11.28 8.50
CA ASN A 37 -32.32 -12.52 8.65
C ASN A 37 -33.19 -13.78 8.85
N GLY A 38 -34.43 -13.66 9.27
CA GLY A 38 -35.33 -14.77 9.53
C GLY A 38 -34.98 -15.64 10.74
N THR A 39 -34.03 -15.20 11.58
CA THR A 39 -33.46 -15.99 12.67
C THR A 39 -33.31 -15.17 13.96
N ASP A 40 -33.15 -15.87 15.09
CA ASP A 40 -32.80 -15.26 16.40
C ASP A 40 -31.34 -14.82 16.44
N PRO A 41 -31.02 -13.58 16.91
CA PRO A 41 -29.67 -13.02 16.92
C PRO A 41 -28.64 -13.79 17.74
N ILE A 42 -29.03 -14.59 18.72
CA ILE A 42 -28.09 -15.26 19.63
C ILE A 42 -27.81 -16.69 19.26
N ASN A 43 -28.84 -17.45 18.86
CA ASN A 43 -28.70 -18.86 18.57
C ASN A 43 -28.87 -19.24 17.10
N ASN A 44 -29.14 -18.23 16.24
CA ASN A 44 -29.34 -18.39 14.77
C ASN A 44 -30.45 -19.40 14.39
N GLN A 45 -31.36 -19.74 15.31
CA GLN A 45 -32.47 -20.60 15.00
C GLN A 45 -33.58 -19.81 14.31
N PRO A 46 -34.36 -20.45 13.40
CA PRO A 46 -35.45 -19.76 12.71
C PRO A 46 -36.48 -19.23 13.71
N LEU A 47 -36.80 -17.96 13.60
CA LEU A 47 -37.73 -17.24 14.45
C LEU A 47 -38.61 -16.34 13.57
N SER A 48 -39.94 -16.37 13.81
CA SER A 48 -40.87 -15.45 13.16
C SER A 48 -41.39 -14.40 14.13
N GLU A 49 -41.81 -13.26 13.61
CA GLU A 49 -42.33 -12.14 14.41
C GLU A 49 -43.54 -12.56 15.26
N GLU A 50 -44.39 -13.49 14.80
CA GLU A 50 -45.56 -13.98 15.50
C GLU A 50 -45.23 -14.79 16.77
N GLN A 51 -44.04 -15.31 16.87
CA GLN A 51 -43.56 -16.11 18.00
C GLN A 51 -43.02 -15.32 19.16
N LEU A 52 -42.85 -14.00 18.98
CA LEU A 52 -42.35 -13.13 20.04
C LEU A 52 -43.40 -12.94 21.13
N ILE A 53 -43.00 -13.10 22.38
CA ILE A 53 -43.84 -12.97 23.56
C ILE A 53 -43.65 -11.58 24.20
N ASP A 54 -44.67 -10.74 24.17
CA ASP A 54 -44.62 -9.42 24.81
C ASP A 54 -44.63 -9.52 26.33
N ILE A 55 -43.71 -8.80 26.98
CA ILE A 55 -43.73 -8.62 28.40
C ILE A 55 -44.60 -7.38 28.68
N LYS A 56 -45.78 -7.56 29.26
CA LYS A 56 -46.66 -6.46 29.68
C LYS A 56 -46.03 -5.66 30.81
N VAL A 57 -45.55 -4.45 30.52
CA VAL A 57 -45.16 -3.47 31.55
C VAL A 57 -46.35 -2.58 31.86
N ALA A 58 -46.53 -2.24 33.11
CA ALA A 58 -47.78 -1.73 33.68
C ALA A 58 -48.35 -0.40 33.11
N HIS A 59 -47.70 0.32 32.22
CA HIS A 59 -48.22 1.56 31.62
C HIS A 59 -47.78 1.75 30.15
N PRO A 60 -48.60 1.43 29.13
CA PRO A 60 -48.31 1.77 27.74
C PRO A 60 -48.76 3.18 27.39
N ILE A 61 -47.87 4.08 27.05
CA ILE A 61 -48.18 5.34 26.35
C ILE A 61 -48.28 5.08 24.87
N ARG A 62 -49.48 5.22 24.28
CA ARG A 62 -49.64 5.12 22.82
C ARG A 62 -49.34 6.44 22.13
N PRO A 63 -48.33 6.59 21.31
CA PRO A 63 -48.07 7.79 20.51
C PRO A 63 -49.06 7.88 19.33
N LYS A 64 -49.55 9.09 19.02
CA LYS A 64 -50.36 9.38 17.83
C LYS A 64 -49.46 9.34 16.58
N PRO A 65 -49.96 8.88 15.40
CA PRO A 65 -49.16 8.89 14.18
C PRO A 65 -48.82 10.32 13.73
N PRO A 66 -47.56 10.65 13.51
CA PRO A 66 -47.13 11.99 13.13
C PRO A 66 -47.34 12.26 11.63
N SER A 67 -47.76 13.49 11.27
CA SER A 67 -47.72 13.93 9.86
C SER A 67 -46.27 14.13 9.39
N ALA A 68 -45.99 13.89 8.11
CA ALA A 68 -44.62 13.79 7.51
C ALA A 68 -43.76 15.08 7.66
N THR A 69 -44.30 16.19 8.14
CA THR A 69 -43.59 17.47 8.33
C THR A 69 -43.52 17.94 9.79
N SER A 70 -43.95 17.11 10.74
CA SER A 70 -43.94 17.46 12.16
C SER A 70 -42.67 16.99 12.86
N ILE A 71 -42.28 17.70 13.96
CA ILE A 71 -41.18 17.32 14.83
C ILE A 71 -41.22 15.83 15.24
N PRO A 72 -42.39 15.25 15.59
CA PRO A 72 -42.48 13.82 15.86
C PRO A 72 -42.12 12.91 14.71
N ALA A 73 -42.36 13.32 13.45
CA ALA A 73 -41.94 12.51 12.27
C ALA A 73 -40.43 12.51 12.09
N ILE A 74 -39.78 13.64 12.33
CA ILE A 74 -38.31 13.74 12.26
C ILE A 74 -37.68 12.92 13.41
N LEU A 75 -38.25 12.99 14.63
CA LEU A 75 -37.76 12.15 15.74
C LEU A 75 -37.94 10.68 15.47
N LYS A 76 -39.01 10.27 14.81
CA LYS A 76 -39.18 8.87 14.40
C LYS A 76 -38.17 8.44 13.34
N ALA A 77 -37.87 9.26 12.33
CA ALA A 77 -36.87 8.98 11.35
C ALA A 77 -35.46 8.85 11.99
N LEU A 78 -35.11 9.73 12.90
CA LEU A 78 -33.86 9.64 13.68
C LEU A 78 -33.81 8.37 14.54
N GLN A 79 -34.94 7.95 15.10
CA GLN A 79 -35.03 6.72 15.88
C GLN A 79 -34.84 5.48 14.97
N ASP A 80 -35.44 5.50 13.78
CA ASP A 80 -35.27 4.41 12.81
C ASP A 80 -33.81 4.29 12.32
N GLU A 81 -33.12 5.43 12.09
CA GLU A 81 -31.69 5.44 11.78
C GLU A 81 -30.82 4.95 12.95
N TRP A 82 -31.17 5.37 14.17
CA TRP A 82 -30.48 4.88 15.38
C TRP A 82 -30.60 3.38 15.54
N ASP A 83 -31.80 2.84 15.35
CA ASP A 83 -32.06 1.41 15.43
C ASP A 83 -31.26 0.63 14.38
N ALA A 84 -31.16 1.16 13.15
CA ALA A 84 -30.35 0.57 12.08
C ALA A 84 -28.85 0.54 12.45
N VAL A 85 -28.31 1.62 13.02
CA VAL A 85 -26.94 1.68 13.49
C VAL A 85 -26.69 0.68 14.64
N MET A 86 -27.65 0.56 15.57
CA MET A 86 -27.52 -0.40 16.69
C MET A 86 -27.50 -1.84 16.19
N LEU A 87 -28.35 -2.22 15.24
CA LEU A 87 -28.36 -3.54 14.62
C LEU A 87 -27.04 -3.81 13.89
N HIS A 88 -26.57 -2.85 13.10
CA HIS A 88 -25.30 -2.97 12.40
C HIS A 88 -24.11 -3.13 13.38
N SER A 89 -24.09 -2.33 14.45
CA SER A 89 -23.09 -2.46 15.51
C SER A 89 -23.11 -3.83 16.20
N PHE A 90 -24.31 -4.40 16.39
CA PHE A 90 -24.45 -5.74 16.95
C PHE A 90 -23.88 -6.81 16.01
N THR A 91 -24.23 -6.77 14.73
CA THR A 91 -23.70 -7.72 13.74
C THR A 91 -22.20 -7.65 13.60
N LEU A 92 -21.62 -6.44 13.61
CA LEU A 92 -20.17 -6.25 13.59
C LEU A 92 -19.48 -6.84 14.82
N ARG A 93 -20.05 -6.67 16.01
CA ARG A 93 -19.51 -7.29 17.23
C ARG A 93 -19.55 -8.82 17.15
N GLN A 94 -20.61 -9.39 16.62
CA GLN A 94 -20.75 -10.83 16.45
C GLN A 94 -19.72 -11.36 15.46
N GLN A 95 -19.54 -10.71 14.31
CA GLN A 95 -18.52 -11.04 13.33
C GLN A 95 -17.12 -10.96 13.93
N LEU A 96 -16.83 -9.90 14.67
CA LEU A 96 -15.55 -9.73 15.35
C LEU A 96 -15.27 -10.85 16.37
N GLN A 97 -16.29 -11.31 17.09
CA GLN A 97 -16.15 -12.41 18.02
C GLN A 97 -15.87 -13.73 17.28
N THR A 98 -16.58 -13.99 16.19
CA THR A 98 -16.37 -15.19 15.36
C THR A 98 -14.97 -15.21 14.77
N THR A 99 -14.53 -14.11 14.16
CA THR A 99 -13.18 -14.03 13.57
C THR A 99 -12.08 -14.13 14.60
N ARG A 100 -12.29 -13.62 15.83
CA ARG A 100 -11.34 -13.85 16.93
C ARG A 100 -11.23 -15.32 17.33
N GLN A 101 -12.35 -16.06 17.34
CA GLN A 101 -12.34 -17.50 17.64
C GLN A 101 -11.63 -18.27 16.52
N GLU A 102 -11.91 -17.96 15.27
CA GLU A 102 -11.25 -18.57 14.11
C GLU A 102 -9.74 -18.30 14.12
N LEU A 103 -9.33 -17.06 14.40
CA LEU A 103 -7.92 -16.69 14.54
C LEU A 103 -7.24 -17.47 15.66
N SER A 104 -7.89 -17.57 16.82
CA SER A 104 -7.35 -18.35 17.96
C SER A 104 -7.16 -19.81 17.59
N HIS A 105 -8.13 -20.40 16.86
CA HIS A 105 -8.02 -21.77 16.39
C HIS A 105 -6.91 -21.97 15.36
N ALA A 106 -6.80 -21.06 14.41
CA ALA A 106 -5.73 -21.06 13.41
C ALA A 106 -4.33 -20.91 14.04
N LEU A 107 -4.17 -20.03 15.01
CA LEU A 107 -2.92 -19.86 15.77
C LEU A 107 -2.55 -21.13 16.54
N TYR A 108 -3.53 -21.82 17.14
CA TYR A 108 -3.28 -23.08 17.82
C TYR A 108 -2.83 -24.20 16.85
N GLN A 109 -3.48 -24.28 15.67
CA GLN A 109 -3.07 -25.21 14.62
C GLN A 109 -1.68 -24.90 14.09
N HIS A 110 -1.36 -23.61 13.89
CA HIS A 110 -0.04 -23.16 13.47
C HIS A 110 1.05 -23.54 14.49
N ASP A 111 0.82 -23.29 15.78
CA ASP A 111 1.78 -23.69 16.83
C ASP A 111 2.01 -25.22 16.85
N ALA A 112 0.94 -25.99 16.69
CA ALA A 112 1.05 -27.45 16.59
C ALA A 112 1.88 -27.87 15.36
N ALA A 113 1.65 -27.26 14.20
CA ALA A 113 2.41 -27.52 12.99
C ALA A 113 3.90 -27.13 13.14
N CYS A 114 4.20 -25.98 13.74
CA CYS A 114 5.57 -25.56 14.02
C CYS A 114 6.33 -26.55 14.91
N ARG A 115 5.67 -27.12 15.92
CA ARG A 115 6.28 -28.18 16.77
C ARG A 115 6.60 -29.44 16.00
N VAL A 116 5.71 -29.86 15.08
CA VAL A 116 5.95 -31.02 14.20
C VAL A 116 7.12 -30.75 13.25
N ILE A 117 7.16 -29.57 12.62
CA ILE A 117 8.25 -29.15 11.73
C ILE A 117 9.58 -29.14 12.48
N ALA A 118 9.63 -28.55 13.67
CA ALA A 118 10.85 -28.53 14.49
C ALA A 118 11.37 -29.95 14.82
N ARG A 119 10.45 -30.89 15.13
CA ARG A 119 10.80 -32.29 15.37
C ARG A 119 11.35 -32.95 14.11
N LEU A 120 10.64 -32.81 12.98
CA LEU A 120 11.08 -33.39 11.69
C LEU A 120 12.41 -32.82 11.22
N THR A 121 12.64 -31.52 11.38
CA THR A 121 13.92 -30.90 11.07
C THR A 121 15.06 -31.49 11.87
N LYS A 122 14.84 -31.74 13.17
CA LYS A 122 15.82 -32.39 14.04
C LYS A 122 16.10 -33.84 13.63
N GLU A 123 15.07 -34.58 13.23
CA GLU A 123 15.21 -35.95 12.72
C GLU A 123 15.98 -35.98 11.38
N VAL A 124 15.71 -35.04 10.45
CA VAL A 124 16.42 -34.93 9.19
C VAL A 124 17.89 -34.58 9.41
N THR A 125 18.21 -33.64 10.30
CA THR A 125 19.61 -33.30 10.61
C THR A 125 20.34 -34.50 11.20
N ALA A 126 19.75 -35.22 12.15
CA ALA A 126 20.34 -36.43 12.72
C ALA A 126 20.56 -37.55 11.66
N ALA A 127 19.60 -37.73 10.73
CA ALA A 127 19.73 -38.68 9.64
C ALA A 127 20.85 -38.30 8.67
N ARG A 128 21.01 -37.02 8.37
CA ARG A 128 22.10 -36.51 7.52
C ARG A 128 23.46 -36.66 8.16
N GLU A 129 23.57 -36.42 9.46
CA GLU A 129 24.81 -36.66 10.21
C GLU A 129 25.16 -38.15 10.25
N ALA A 130 24.18 -39.04 10.49
CA ALA A 130 24.38 -40.48 10.41
C ALA A 130 24.84 -40.96 9.03
N LEU A 131 24.28 -40.37 7.93
CA LEU A 131 24.68 -40.68 6.58
C LEU A 131 26.10 -40.16 6.25
N ALA A 132 26.49 -39.02 6.80
CA ALA A 132 27.82 -38.47 6.65
C ALA A 132 28.90 -39.34 7.33
N THR A 133 28.56 -39.94 8.47
CA THR A 133 29.46 -40.86 9.17
C THR A 133 29.59 -42.22 8.52
N LEU A 134 28.63 -42.62 7.67
CA LEU A 134 28.66 -43.90 6.94
C LEU A 134 29.45 -43.85 5.61
N LYS A 135 29.82 -42.66 5.09
CA LYS A 135 30.49 -42.47 3.80
C LYS A 135 32.01 -42.81 3.72
N PRO A 136 32.78 -43.08 4.76
CA PRO A 136 34.22 -43.37 4.62
C PRO A 136 34.59 -44.81 4.22
N GLN A 137 33.70 -45.77 4.02
CA GLN A 137 34.06 -47.18 3.81
C GLN A 137 33.64 -47.82 2.48
N ALA A 138 33.19 -47.09 1.48
CA ALA A 138 32.90 -47.66 0.17
C ALA A 138 33.75 -47.00 -0.93
N GLY A 139 35.04 -47.30 -0.93
CA GLY A 139 35.82 -47.26 -2.14
C GLY A 139 35.61 -48.53 -2.92
N LEU A 140 35.05 -48.45 -4.12
CA LEU A 140 35.40 -49.27 -5.30
C LEU A 140 34.35 -49.11 -6.45
N ILE A 141 34.89 -48.69 -7.60
CA ILE A 141 34.47 -48.98 -8.98
C ILE A 141 33.29 -48.22 -9.59
N VAL A 142 33.67 -47.31 -10.48
CA VAL A 142 32.89 -46.76 -11.59
C VAL A 142 32.73 -47.80 -12.73
N PRO A 143 31.61 -47.84 -13.41
CA PRO A 143 31.66 -47.78 -14.88
C PRO A 143 30.82 -46.65 -15.46
N GLN A 144 31.43 -45.97 -16.42
CA GLN A 144 30.81 -45.03 -17.35
C GLN A 144 29.75 -45.70 -18.22
N ALA A 145 28.71 -45.01 -18.53
CA ALA A 145 27.96 -45.17 -19.79
C ALA A 145 27.26 -43.88 -20.21
N VAL A 146 27.27 -43.64 -21.45
CA VAL A 146 27.09 -42.53 -22.37
C VAL A 146 25.61 -42.13 -22.58
N PRO A 147 25.30 -41.00 -23.24
CA PRO A 147 24.00 -40.31 -23.14
C PRO A 147 23.02 -40.71 -24.25
N SER A 148 21.74 -40.55 -24.01
CA SER A 148 20.76 -40.48 -25.11
C SER A 148 19.56 -39.60 -24.76
N SER A 149 19.44 -38.55 -25.56
CA SER A 149 18.26 -37.98 -26.24
C SER A 149 16.94 -37.85 -25.52
N GLN A 150 16.43 -36.62 -25.57
CA GLN A 150 15.06 -36.09 -25.37
C GLN A 150 13.94 -36.89 -26.09
N PRO A 151 12.65 -36.70 -25.73
CA PRO A 151 11.98 -35.45 -26.05
C PRO A 151 10.94 -34.97 -25.00
N SER A 152 10.64 -33.68 -25.14
CA SER A 152 9.57 -32.84 -24.61
C SER A 152 8.18 -33.48 -24.51
N VAL A 153 7.51 -33.27 -23.35
CA VAL A 153 6.05 -33.23 -23.29
C VAL A 153 5.63 -32.07 -22.35
N VAL A 154 4.81 -31.20 -22.92
CA VAL A 154 4.06 -30.13 -22.28
C VAL A 154 3.01 -30.75 -21.36
N GLY A 155 2.84 -30.22 -20.16
CA GLY A 155 1.69 -30.58 -19.36
C GLY A 155 1.70 -30.08 -17.90
N ALA A 156 0.71 -29.24 -17.62
CA ALA A 156 0.05 -29.00 -16.34
C ALA A 156 0.87 -28.39 -15.19
N GLY A 157 0.41 -27.22 -14.80
CA GLY A 157 0.93 -26.45 -13.66
C GLY A 157 0.94 -27.24 -12.37
N GLU A 158 2.11 -27.25 -11.77
CA GLU A 158 2.29 -27.67 -10.39
C GLU A 158 1.78 -26.56 -9.45
N PRO A 159 1.20 -26.92 -8.28
CA PRO A 159 0.83 -25.94 -7.28
C PRO A 159 2.09 -25.24 -6.80
N MET A 160 2.06 -23.91 -6.78
CA MET A 160 3.13 -23.08 -6.23
C MET A 160 3.45 -23.57 -4.82
N ASP A 161 4.62 -24.16 -4.69
CA ASP A 161 5.30 -24.38 -3.44
C ASP A 161 5.33 -23.05 -2.68
N LEU A 162 4.67 -23.00 -1.52
CA LEU A 162 4.85 -21.98 -0.49
C LEU A 162 6.24 -22.19 0.12
N GLY A 163 7.26 -22.14 -0.74
CA GLY A 163 8.65 -22.18 -0.34
C GLY A 163 8.93 -20.98 0.54
N GLU A 164 9.35 -21.30 1.74
CA GLU A 164 9.92 -20.47 2.80
C GLU A 164 10.06 -19.00 2.36
N LEU A 165 9.32 -18.12 3.03
CA LEU A 165 9.65 -16.71 3.12
C LEU A 165 11.10 -16.65 3.56
N VAL A 166 12.04 -16.62 2.61
CA VAL A 166 13.44 -16.30 2.86
C VAL A 166 13.40 -14.85 3.26
N GLY A 167 13.14 -14.60 4.53
CA GLY A 167 13.07 -13.28 5.12
C GLY A 167 14.37 -12.53 4.86
N MET A 168 14.43 -11.30 5.26
CA MET A 168 15.64 -10.50 5.19
C MET A 168 16.78 -11.22 5.93
N THR A 169 17.69 -11.83 5.17
CA THR A 169 18.84 -12.53 5.73
C THR A 169 19.84 -11.52 6.33
N PRO A 170 20.69 -11.95 7.29
CA PRO A 170 21.74 -11.08 7.82
C PRO A 170 22.66 -10.48 6.75
N GLU A 171 22.88 -11.23 5.66
CA GLU A 171 23.69 -10.77 4.52
C GLU A 171 23.02 -9.61 3.78
N ILE A 172 21.71 -9.69 3.54
CA ILE A 172 20.95 -8.60 2.94
C ILE A 172 20.99 -7.38 3.85
N ILE A 173 20.75 -7.55 5.15
CA ILE A 173 20.80 -6.45 6.13
C ILE A 173 22.18 -5.78 6.13
N GLN A 174 23.26 -6.57 6.12
CA GLN A 174 24.62 -6.05 6.07
C GLN A 174 24.88 -5.24 4.77
N LYS A 175 24.46 -5.77 3.62
CA LYS A 175 24.56 -5.07 2.32
C LYS A 175 23.84 -3.72 2.34
N LEU A 176 22.64 -3.65 2.92
CA LEU A 176 21.88 -2.42 3.06
C LEU A 176 22.60 -1.41 3.98
N GLN A 177 23.15 -1.86 5.11
CA GLN A 177 23.88 -1.03 6.06
C GLN A 177 25.20 -0.48 5.48
N ASP A 178 25.94 -1.32 4.75
CA ASP A 178 27.19 -0.91 4.10
C ASP A 178 26.91 0.18 3.05
N LYS A 179 25.88 -0.02 2.22
CA LYS A 179 25.47 0.98 1.25
C LYS A 179 25.01 2.28 1.91
N ALA A 180 24.22 2.19 2.97
CA ALA A 180 23.76 3.36 3.73
C ALA A 180 24.92 4.16 4.34
N THR A 181 25.96 3.49 4.82
CA THR A 181 27.16 4.12 5.38
C THR A 181 27.89 4.92 4.30
N VAL A 182 28.04 4.35 3.10
CA VAL A 182 28.65 5.03 1.95
C VAL A 182 27.83 6.27 1.58
N LEU A 183 26.51 6.10 1.37
CA LEU A 183 25.60 7.18 0.97
C LEU A 183 25.56 8.32 2.00
N THR A 184 25.52 7.98 3.29
CA THR A 184 25.57 8.98 4.38
C THR A 184 26.86 9.76 4.38
N THR A 185 27.99 9.10 4.10
CA THR A 185 29.30 9.73 4.04
C THR A 185 29.41 10.67 2.85
N GLU A 186 28.96 10.23 1.68
CA GLU A 186 28.92 11.03 0.46
C GLU A 186 27.99 12.24 0.60
N ARG A 187 26.81 12.05 1.19
CA ARG A 187 25.88 13.14 1.47
C ARG A 187 26.46 14.19 2.41
N LYS A 188 27.14 13.77 3.47
CA LYS A 188 27.82 14.69 4.39
C LYS A 188 28.92 15.51 3.69
N LYS A 189 29.58 14.94 2.70
CA LYS A 189 30.55 15.66 1.87
C LYS A 189 29.85 16.65 0.93
N ARG A 190 28.78 16.22 0.22
CA ARG A 190 28.01 17.07 -0.69
C ARG A 190 27.32 18.25 0.02
N GLY A 191 26.79 18.05 1.21
CA GLY A 191 26.03 19.07 1.94
C GLY A 191 26.77 20.37 2.28
N LYS A 192 28.07 20.48 1.94
CA LYS A 192 28.88 21.68 2.14
C LYS A 192 29.17 22.46 0.87
N THR A 193 28.87 21.88 -0.30
CA THR A 193 29.18 22.49 -1.60
C THR A 193 27.93 22.54 -2.45
N VAL A 194 27.54 23.72 -2.88
CA VAL A 194 26.50 23.87 -3.91
C VAL A 194 27.16 23.54 -5.27
N PRO A 195 26.58 22.65 -6.09
CA PRO A 195 27.12 22.34 -7.40
C PRO A 195 27.25 23.62 -8.24
N GLU A 196 28.39 23.82 -8.92
CA GLU A 196 28.61 24.99 -9.79
C GLU A 196 27.67 25.01 -10.99
N GLU A 197 27.22 23.83 -11.42
CA GLU A 197 26.28 23.62 -12.54
C GLU A 197 24.82 23.86 -12.16
N LEU A 198 24.53 24.14 -10.87
CA LEU A 198 23.16 24.35 -10.45
C LEU A 198 22.57 25.60 -11.08
N VAL A 199 21.45 25.42 -11.78
CA VAL A 199 20.72 26.52 -12.41
C VAL A 199 20.27 27.53 -11.35
N LYS A 200 20.56 28.81 -11.59
CA LYS A 200 20.17 29.89 -10.68
C LYS A 200 18.66 30.15 -10.75
N PRO A 201 18.03 30.62 -9.65
CA PRO A 201 16.60 30.91 -9.62
C PRO A 201 16.15 31.88 -10.73
N GLU A 202 17.00 32.85 -11.07
CA GLU A 202 16.75 33.86 -12.13
C GLU A 202 16.71 33.25 -13.54
N GLU A 203 17.46 32.19 -13.78
CA GLU A 203 17.45 31.45 -15.03
C GLU A 203 16.27 30.47 -15.06
N LEU A 204 16.02 29.79 -13.92
CA LEU A 204 14.90 28.87 -13.80
C LEU A 204 13.56 29.56 -14.03
N SER A 205 13.40 30.79 -13.54
CA SER A 205 12.18 31.60 -13.78
C SER A 205 11.88 31.91 -15.23
N LYS A 206 12.88 31.78 -16.13
CA LYS A 206 12.73 31.98 -17.58
C LYS A 206 12.40 30.70 -18.35
N TYR A 207 12.33 29.56 -17.68
CA TYR A 207 12.01 28.31 -18.34
C TYR A 207 10.60 28.34 -18.92
N ARG A 208 10.47 27.77 -20.10
CA ARG A 208 9.20 27.67 -20.83
C ARG A 208 9.12 26.35 -21.55
N GLN A 209 7.93 25.95 -21.90
CA GLN A 209 7.72 24.74 -22.70
C GLN A 209 8.48 24.84 -24.03
N VAL A 210 9.29 23.83 -24.33
CA VAL A 210 10.11 23.77 -25.57
C VAL A 210 9.49 22.80 -26.57
N ALA A 211 8.93 21.70 -26.09
CA ALA A 211 8.38 20.64 -26.94
C ALA A 211 7.12 20.02 -26.32
N SER A 212 6.32 19.40 -27.14
CA SER A 212 5.17 18.59 -26.74
C SER A 212 5.14 17.34 -27.62
N HIS A 213 5.18 16.18 -26.98
CA HIS A 213 5.18 14.88 -27.65
C HIS A 213 3.82 14.21 -27.43
N VAL A 214 3.06 14.06 -28.52
CA VAL A 214 1.76 13.40 -28.53
C VAL A 214 1.89 11.97 -29.08
N GLY A 215 0.95 11.09 -28.74
CA GLY A 215 0.90 9.74 -29.34
C GLY A 215 1.80 8.71 -28.68
N LEU A 216 2.36 8.99 -27.50
CA LEU A 216 3.13 7.99 -26.72
C LEU A 216 2.23 6.85 -26.23
N HIS A 217 0.97 7.15 -25.92
CA HIS A 217 -0.05 6.22 -25.46
C HIS A 217 -1.28 6.25 -26.35
N SER A 218 -2.20 5.31 -26.15
CA SER A 218 -3.40 5.16 -26.97
C SER A 218 -4.32 6.40 -26.88
N ALA A 219 -4.70 6.95 -28.01
CA ALA A 219 -5.64 8.06 -28.09
C ALA A 219 -7.07 7.68 -27.62
N SER A 220 -7.43 6.38 -27.68
CA SER A 220 -8.75 5.90 -27.24
C SER A 220 -8.88 5.82 -25.72
N ILE A 221 -7.76 5.69 -25.00
CA ILE A 221 -7.71 5.68 -23.53
C ILE A 221 -6.58 6.65 -23.13
N PRO A 222 -6.83 7.97 -23.20
CA PRO A 222 -5.80 8.95 -22.95
C PRO A 222 -5.44 9.02 -21.47
N GLY A 223 -4.20 9.34 -21.18
CA GLY A 223 -3.68 9.64 -19.85
C GLY A 223 -2.37 8.94 -19.56
N ILE A 224 -1.39 9.76 -19.21
CA ILE A 224 -0.12 9.34 -18.61
C ILE A 224 -0.28 9.53 -17.11
N LEU A 225 -0.10 8.48 -16.34
CA LEU A 225 -0.33 8.46 -14.90
C LEU A 225 0.98 8.48 -14.11
N ALA A 226 2.07 8.02 -14.73
CA ALA A 226 3.37 7.97 -14.11
C ALA A 226 4.45 8.34 -15.14
N LEU A 227 5.50 8.99 -14.66
CA LEU A 227 6.64 9.41 -15.46
C LEU A 227 7.91 9.31 -14.62
N ASP A 228 8.99 8.84 -15.24
CA ASP A 228 10.32 8.84 -14.67
C ASP A 228 11.37 9.15 -15.73
N LEU A 229 12.51 9.69 -15.30
CA LEU A 229 13.66 10.02 -16.15
C LEU A 229 14.79 9.04 -15.87
N CYS A 230 15.46 8.58 -16.93
CA CYS A 230 16.62 7.74 -16.76
C CYS A 230 17.78 8.52 -16.09
N PRO A 231 18.28 8.09 -14.91
CA PRO A 231 19.34 8.82 -14.21
C PRO A 231 20.67 8.87 -14.99
N SER A 232 20.96 7.87 -15.82
CA SER A 232 22.18 7.80 -16.62
C SER A 232 22.07 8.51 -17.97
N ASP A 233 20.86 8.72 -18.48
CA ASP A 233 20.60 9.37 -19.76
C ASP A 233 19.27 10.14 -19.73
N THR A 234 19.32 11.42 -19.40
CA THR A 234 18.16 12.30 -19.25
C THR A 234 17.34 12.49 -20.53
N ASN A 235 17.78 11.94 -21.68
CA ASN A 235 16.97 11.92 -22.89
C ASN A 235 15.92 10.80 -22.88
N LYS A 236 16.15 9.76 -22.10
CA LYS A 236 15.21 8.63 -21.99
C LYS A 236 14.16 8.92 -20.93
N ILE A 237 12.92 8.86 -21.35
CA ILE A 237 11.73 9.11 -20.54
C ILE A 237 10.92 7.82 -20.46
N LEU A 238 10.50 7.45 -19.26
CA LEU A 238 9.63 6.32 -19.00
C LEU A 238 8.24 6.84 -18.65
N THR A 239 7.22 6.32 -19.31
CA THR A 239 5.83 6.69 -19.01
C THR A 239 4.96 5.48 -18.78
N GLY A 240 4.04 5.62 -17.83
CA GLY A 240 3.00 4.63 -17.55
C GLY A 240 1.63 5.19 -17.90
N GLY A 241 0.88 4.46 -18.73
CA GLY A 241 -0.39 4.94 -19.28
C GLY A 241 -1.63 4.31 -18.66
N ALA A 242 -2.73 5.02 -18.83
CA ALA A 242 -4.07 4.50 -18.56
C ALA A 242 -4.43 3.33 -19.52
N ASP A 243 -3.77 3.26 -20.68
CA ASP A 243 -3.88 2.20 -21.69
C ASP A 243 -3.16 0.90 -21.31
N LYS A 244 -2.66 0.77 -20.07
CA LYS A 244 -1.99 -0.40 -19.48
C LYS A 244 -0.57 -0.65 -20.02
N ASN A 245 -0.06 0.24 -20.87
CA ASN A 245 1.26 0.13 -21.46
C ASN A 245 2.29 0.95 -20.67
N VAL A 246 3.51 0.51 -20.74
CA VAL A 246 4.69 1.28 -20.31
C VAL A 246 5.49 1.60 -21.56
N VAL A 247 5.86 2.86 -21.74
CA VAL A 247 6.57 3.32 -22.94
C VAL A 247 7.89 3.96 -22.53
N VAL A 248 8.95 3.53 -23.19
CA VAL A 248 10.28 4.15 -23.12
C VAL A 248 10.46 5.02 -24.37
N PHE A 249 10.63 6.30 -24.16
CA PHE A 249 10.73 7.31 -25.21
C PHE A 249 12.07 8.03 -25.13
N ASP A 250 12.71 8.25 -26.26
CA ASP A 250 13.91 9.07 -26.37
C ASP A 250 13.54 10.43 -26.96
N LYS A 251 13.70 11.49 -26.16
CA LYS A 251 13.38 12.85 -26.58
C LYS A 251 14.38 13.43 -27.59
N SER A 252 15.61 12.88 -27.70
CA SER A 252 16.63 13.35 -28.63
C SER A 252 16.37 12.90 -30.06
N SER A 253 15.94 11.65 -30.21
CA SER A 253 15.54 11.07 -31.51
C SER A 253 14.05 11.21 -31.79
N GLU A 254 13.25 11.64 -30.83
CA GLU A 254 11.79 11.69 -30.86
C GLU A 254 11.14 10.33 -31.18
N GLN A 255 11.78 9.25 -30.75
CA GLN A 255 11.33 7.89 -31.03
C GLN A 255 10.95 7.10 -29.78
N ILE A 256 9.95 6.24 -29.93
CA ILE A 256 9.61 5.24 -28.94
C ILE A 256 10.62 4.10 -29.06
N LEU A 257 11.45 3.91 -28.01
CA LEU A 257 12.44 2.84 -27.96
C LEU A 257 11.81 1.48 -27.65
N ALA A 258 10.82 1.47 -26.75
CA ALA A 258 10.13 0.25 -26.37
C ALA A 258 8.69 0.55 -25.91
N THR A 259 7.77 -0.36 -26.27
CA THR A 259 6.42 -0.41 -25.72
C THR A 259 6.24 -1.73 -25.02
N LEU A 260 6.10 -1.69 -23.69
CA LEU A 260 6.06 -2.84 -22.81
C LEU A 260 4.59 -3.14 -22.45
N LYS A 261 4.09 -4.28 -22.93
CA LYS A 261 2.70 -4.70 -22.79
C LYS A 261 2.60 -5.90 -21.86
N GLY A 262 1.63 -5.90 -20.97
CA GLY A 262 1.38 -7.05 -20.11
C GLY A 262 0.52 -6.76 -18.88
N HIS A 263 0.47 -5.52 -18.37
CA HIS A 263 -0.47 -5.17 -17.32
C HIS A 263 -1.92 -5.31 -17.78
N THR A 264 -2.80 -5.72 -16.87
CA THR A 264 -4.24 -5.88 -17.17
C THR A 264 -5.06 -4.66 -16.82
N LYS A 265 -4.51 -3.77 -15.99
CA LYS A 265 -5.07 -2.48 -15.60
C LYS A 265 -4.07 -1.36 -15.88
N LYS A 266 -4.48 -0.11 -15.67
CA LYS A 266 -3.65 1.10 -15.85
C LYS A 266 -2.32 0.98 -15.08
N VAL A 267 -1.29 1.68 -15.53
CA VAL A 267 0.02 1.74 -14.86
C VAL A 267 0.06 2.97 -13.97
N THR A 268 0.26 2.81 -12.68
CA THR A 268 0.19 3.89 -11.68
C THR A 268 1.54 4.39 -11.22
N SER A 269 2.58 3.58 -11.34
CA SER A 269 3.94 3.99 -10.98
C SER A 269 4.95 3.32 -11.91
N VAL A 270 5.99 4.05 -12.26
CA VAL A 270 7.11 3.57 -13.08
C VAL A 270 8.43 4.08 -12.51
N VAL A 271 9.48 3.28 -12.63
CA VAL A 271 10.82 3.63 -12.15
C VAL A 271 11.88 3.07 -13.10
N PHE A 272 12.90 3.86 -13.45
CA PHE A 272 14.09 3.38 -14.13
C PHE A 272 15.09 2.74 -13.15
N HIS A 273 15.78 1.73 -13.62
CA HIS A 273 17.00 1.28 -12.94
C HIS A 273 18.17 2.23 -13.24
N PRO A 274 18.97 2.67 -12.25
CA PRO A 274 20.00 3.69 -12.46
C PRO A 274 21.18 3.26 -13.32
N SER A 275 21.49 1.97 -13.38
CA SER A 275 22.68 1.44 -14.07
C SER A 275 22.42 0.28 -15.02
N GLN A 276 21.24 -0.34 -15.00
CA GLN A 276 20.86 -1.45 -15.88
C GLN A 276 19.75 -1.01 -16.82
N GLU A 277 19.63 -1.66 -17.96
CA GLU A 277 18.55 -1.41 -18.91
C GLU A 277 17.24 -2.11 -18.49
N LEU A 278 16.89 -1.93 -17.23
CA LEU A 278 15.67 -2.43 -16.62
C LEU A 278 14.75 -1.28 -16.24
N VAL A 279 13.47 -1.53 -16.33
CA VAL A 279 12.43 -0.63 -15.83
C VAL A 279 11.40 -1.39 -15.03
N PHE A 280 10.79 -0.72 -14.08
CA PHE A 280 9.81 -1.27 -13.16
C PHE A 280 8.49 -0.57 -13.35
N SER A 281 7.40 -1.30 -13.22
CA SER A 281 6.06 -0.73 -13.26
C SER A 281 5.14 -1.39 -12.26
N ALA A 282 4.25 -0.61 -11.69
CA ALA A 282 3.22 -1.06 -10.77
C ALA A 282 1.82 -0.71 -11.29
N SER A 283 0.84 -1.54 -10.95
CA SER A 283 -0.52 -1.41 -11.45
C SER A 283 -1.56 -1.85 -10.41
N PRO A 284 -2.79 -1.32 -10.50
CA PRO A 284 -3.94 -1.84 -9.77
C PRO A 284 -4.34 -3.29 -10.11
N ASP A 285 -3.60 -3.97 -11.00
CA ASP A 285 -3.73 -5.42 -11.22
C ASP A 285 -3.03 -6.26 -10.14
N ALA A 286 -2.57 -5.62 -9.05
CA ALA A 286 -1.86 -6.20 -7.93
C ALA A 286 -0.46 -6.76 -8.29
N THR A 287 0.08 -6.41 -9.44
CA THR A 287 1.41 -6.87 -9.87
C THR A 287 2.40 -5.73 -10.03
N ILE A 288 3.66 -6.04 -9.76
CA ILE A 288 4.80 -5.24 -10.13
C ILE A 288 5.53 -6.02 -11.22
N ARG A 289 5.90 -5.34 -12.29
CA ARG A 289 6.60 -5.98 -13.41
C ARG A 289 7.97 -5.37 -13.60
N ILE A 290 8.91 -6.24 -13.87
CA ILE A 290 10.30 -5.92 -14.19
C ILE A 290 10.50 -6.21 -15.68
N TRP A 291 10.97 -5.22 -16.40
CA TRP A 291 11.08 -5.27 -17.85
C TRP A 291 12.52 -5.05 -18.31
N SER A 292 12.91 -5.77 -19.35
CA SER A 292 14.11 -5.48 -20.11
C SER A 292 13.76 -4.55 -21.27
N VAL A 293 14.39 -3.37 -21.28
CA VAL A 293 14.16 -2.37 -22.33
C VAL A 293 14.64 -2.86 -23.70
N PRO A 294 15.86 -3.45 -23.83
CA PRO A 294 16.34 -3.93 -25.12
C PRO A 294 15.48 -5.04 -25.73
N ASN A 295 14.96 -5.93 -24.90
CA ASN A 295 14.15 -7.07 -25.35
C ASN A 295 12.66 -6.74 -25.42
N ALA A 296 12.25 -5.55 -24.98
CA ALA A 296 10.85 -5.14 -24.85
C ALA A 296 9.95 -6.21 -24.19
N SER A 297 10.49 -6.96 -23.23
CA SER A 297 9.86 -8.11 -22.60
C SER A 297 9.84 -8.03 -21.09
N CYS A 298 8.82 -8.63 -20.48
CA CYS A 298 8.73 -8.78 -19.04
C CYS A 298 9.69 -9.90 -18.59
N VAL A 299 10.67 -9.54 -17.77
CA VAL A 299 11.65 -10.48 -17.20
C VAL A 299 11.06 -11.18 -15.98
N GLN A 300 10.36 -10.43 -15.14
CA GLN A 300 9.85 -10.93 -13.87
C GLN A 300 8.53 -10.27 -13.49
N VAL A 301 7.67 -11.02 -12.80
CA VAL A 301 6.42 -10.51 -12.24
C VAL A 301 6.44 -10.76 -10.73
N VAL A 302 6.45 -9.68 -9.96
CA VAL A 302 6.40 -9.74 -8.49
C VAL A 302 4.94 -9.64 -8.05
N ARG A 303 4.50 -10.62 -7.27
CA ARG A 303 3.14 -10.72 -6.72
C ARG A 303 3.20 -10.56 -5.20
N ALA A 304 3.51 -9.33 -4.77
CA ALA A 304 3.63 -9.00 -3.36
C ALA A 304 2.27 -8.67 -2.71
N HIS A 305 1.30 -8.25 -3.52
CA HIS A 305 0.07 -7.65 -3.05
C HIS A 305 -1.17 -8.38 -3.55
N GLU A 306 -2.27 -8.22 -2.81
CA GLU A 306 -3.59 -8.77 -3.15
C GLU A 306 -4.53 -7.72 -3.73
N SER A 307 -4.19 -6.44 -3.58
CA SER A 307 -4.94 -5.30 -4.09
C SER A 307 -4.05 -4.38 -4.94
N ALA A 308 -4.59 -3.23 -5.35
CA ALA A 308 -3.90 -2.27 -6.20
C ALA A 308 -2.56 -1.84 -5.61
N VAL A 309 -1.49 -1.92 -6.40
CA VAL A 309 -0.19 -1.35 -6.03
C VAL A 309 -0.24 0.16 -6.28
N THR A 310 0.01 0.95 -5.25
CA THR A 310 -0.17 2.41 -5.24
C THR A 310 1.13 3.16 -5.38
N GLY A 311 2.23 2.63 -4.83
CA GLY A 311 3.53 3.27 -4.87
C GLY A 311 4.65 2.25 -5.13
N LEU A 312 5.72 2.74 -5.75
CA LEU A 312 6.91 1.96 -6.08
C LEU A 312 8.16 2.82 -5.88
N SER A 313 9.15 2.29 -5.19
CA SER A 313 10.43 2.97 -4.98
C SER A 313 11.59 1.97 -5.07
N LEU A 314 12.63 2.33 -5.79
CA LEU A 314 13.84 1.52 -5.93
C LEU A 314 14.80 1.83 -4.78
N HIS A 315 15.35 0.79 -4.18
CA HIS A 315 16.41 0.96 -3.18
C HIS A 315 17.71 1.43 -3.82
N ALA A 316 18.49 2.22 -3.10
CA ALA A 316 19.74 2.80 -3.58
C ALA A 316 20.84 1.79 -3.95
N THR A 317 20.70 0.51 -3.59
CA THR A 317 21.58 -0.57 -4.09
C THR A 317 21.29 -0.95 -5.53
N GLY A 318 20.07 -0.69 -6.00
CA GLY A 318 19.58 -1.15 -7.29
C GLY A 318 19.03 -2.59 -7.30
N ASP A 319 19.08 -3.31 -6.17
CA ASP A 319 18.70 -4.75 -6.15
C ASP A 319 17.31 -5.01 -5.59
N TYR A 320 16.70 -4.02 -4.94
CA TYR A 320 15.45 -4.21 -4.19
C TYR A 320 14.40 -3.15 -4.51
N LEU A 321 13.15 -3.56 -4.49
CA LEU A 321 11.98 -2.70 -4.67
C LEU A 321 11.15 -2.62 -3.39
N LEU A 322 10.75 -1.42 -3.04
CA LEU A 322 9.70 -1.14 -2.07
C LEU A 322 8.40 -0.89 -2.82
N SER A 323 7.32 -1.48 -2.37
CA SER A 323 5.98 -1.24 -2.88
C SER A 323 4.98 -1.00 -1.76
N SER A 324 3.98 -0.19 -2.04
CA SER A 324 2.81 0.02 -1.18
C SER A 324 1.54 -0.34 -1.92
N SER A 325 0.50 -0.69 -1.18
CA SER A 325 -0.76 -1.15 -1.78
C SER A 325 -1.99 -0.77 -0.95
N ASP A 326 -3.13 -0.81 -1.63
CA ASP A 326 -4.44 -0.70 -1.00
C ASP A 326 -4.76 -1.87 -0.06
N ASP A 327 -4.00 -2.98 -0.12
CA ASP A 327 -4.10 -4.10 0.82
C ASP A 327 -3.54 -3.78 2.22
N GLN A 328 -3.16 -2.51 2.49
CA GLN A 328 -2.62 -2.00 3.76
C GLN A 328 -1.18 -2.42 4.06
N TYR A 329 -0.55 -3.15 3.16
CA TYR A 329 0.81 -3.64 3.32
C TYR A 329 1.80 -2.83 2.48
N TRP A 330 2.99 -2.69 3.01
CA TRP A 330 4.17 -2.45 2.19
C TRP A 330 4.96 -3.75 2.05
N ALA A 331 5.64 -3.88 0.93
CA ALA A 331 6.47 -5.06 0.65
C ALA A 331 7.84 -4.64 0.13
N PHE A 332 8.85 -5.42 0.51
CA PHE A 332 10.22 -5.29 0.07
C PHE A 332 10.61 -6.55 -0.71
N SER A 333 11.00 -6.40 -1.97
CA SER A 333 11.17 -7.50 -2.91
C SER A 333 12.53 -7.44 -3.59
N ASP A 334 13.09 -8.61 -3.85
CA ASP A 334 14.32 -8.77 -4.61
C ASP A 334 14.01 -8.73 -6.12
N ILE A 335 14.75 -7.90 -6.84
CA ILE A 335 14.58 -7.70 -8.29
C ILE A 335 15.01 -8.92 -9.09
N GLN A 336 16.11 -9.57 -8.69
CA GLN A 336 16.70 -10.69 -9.44
C GLN A 336 15.83 -11.94 -9.38
N THR A 337 15.32 -12.24 -8.19
CA THR A 337 14.53 -13.46 -7.96
C THR A 337 13.02 -13.23 -8.08
N GLY A 338 12.57 -11.97 -8.03
CA GLY A 338 11.15 -11.61 -7.97
C GLY A 338 10.47 -12.02 -6.66
N ARG A 339 11.24 -12.42 -5.65
CA ARG A 339 10.71 -12.87 -4.35
C ARG A 339 10.44 -11.72 -3.41
N VAL A 340 9.37 -11.84 -2.65
CA VAL A 340 9.06 -10.94 -1.55
C VAL A 340 9.90 -11.33 -0.34
N LEU A 341 10.77 -10.42 0.11
CA LEU A 341 11.63 -10.63 1.28
C LEU A 341 10.90 -10.31 2.58
N THR A 342 10.07 -9.29 2.56
CA THR A 342 9.23 -8.94 3.72
C THR A 342 7.96 -8.22 3.27
N LYS A 343 6.88 -8.44 4.00
CA LYS A 343 5.59 -7.78 3.80
C LYS A 343 5.02 -7.44 5.18
N VAL A 344 4.73 -6.17 5.43
CA VAL A 344 4.34 -5.68 6.75
C VAL A 344 3.18 -4.70 6.63
N THR A 345 2.32 -4.71 7.62
CA THR A 345 1.23 -3.75 7.80
C THR A 345 1.30 -3.11 9.18
N ASP A 346 0.61 -1.99 9.34
CA ASP A 346 0.36 -1.42 10.66
C ASP A 346 -0.96 -1.96 11.20
N GLU A 347 -0.87 -2.90 12.12
CA GLU A 347 -2.03 -3.51 12.76
C GLU A 347 -2.92 -2.50 13.51
N THR A 348 -2.38 -1.32 13.83
CA THR A 348 -3.10 -0.31 14.63
C THR A 348 -4.03 0.57 13.81
N SER A 349 -3.74 0.83 12.53
CA SER A 349 -4.51 1.76 11.72
C SER A 349 -5.37 1.11 10.64
N GLY A 350 -4.96 -0.06 10.11
CA GLY A 350 -5.75 -0.78 9.11
C GLY A 350 -6.11 0.04 7.85
N CYS A 351 -5.28 1.01 7.46
CA CYS A 351 -5.54 1.93 6.35
C CYS A 351 -4.73 1.59 5.11
N SER A 352 -5.34 1.79 3.93
CA SER A 352 -4.68 1.68 2.63
C SER A 352 -3.49 2.64 2.53
N LEU A 353 -2.40 2.15 1.95
CA LEU A 353 -1.23 2.96 1.66
C LEU A 353 -1.37 3.59 0.26
N THR A 354 -1.10 4.87 0.16
CA THR A 354 -1.28 5.64 -1.10
C THR A 354 0.01 5.85 -1.87
N CYS A 355 1.14 5.90 -1.18
CA CYS A 355 2.46 6.09 -1.78
C CYS A 355 3.55 5.55 -0.85
N ALA A 356 4.72 5.28 -1.41
CA ALA A 356 5.91 4.88 -0.66
C ALA A 356 7.18 5.41 -1.33
N GLN A 357 8.14 5.87 -0.53
CA GLN A 357 9.44 6.32 -1.02
C GLN A 357 10.54 6.04 -0.02
N PHE A 358 11.72 5.63 -0.50
CA PHE A 358 12.91 5.51 0.31
C PHE A 358 13.49 6.87 0.69
N HIS A 359 14.02 6.94 1.90
CA HIS A 359 14.96 7.96 2.29
C HIS A 359 16.28 7.78 1.50
N PRO A 360 17.02 8.84 1.18
CA PRO A 360 18.27 8.74 0.42
C PRO A 360 19.32 7.78 0.99
N ASP A 361 19.30 7.49 2.28
CA ASP A 361 20.19 6.48 2.89
C ASP A 361 19.73 5.03 2.67
N GLY A 362 18.48 4.80 2.32
CA GLY A 362 17.91 3.47 2.09
C GLY A 362 17.55 2.66 3.34
N LEU A 363 17.87 3.12 4.55
CA LEU A 363 17.55 2.38 5.79
C LEU A 363 16.13 2.64 6.29
N ILE A 364 15.61 3.83 6.01
CA ILE A 364 14.25 4.20 6.35
C ILE A 364 13.47 4.57 5.10
N PHE A 365 12.18 4.50 5.18
CA PHE A 365 11.27 4.93 4.11
C PHE A 365 9.99 5.51 4.71
N GLY A 366 9.27 6.26 3.88
CA GLY A 366 8.00 6.83 4.24
C GLY A 366 6.86 6.19 3.45
N THR A 367 5.69 6.10 4.08
CA THR A 367 4.43 5.75 3.42
C THR A 367 3.38 6.79 3.73
N GLY A 368 2.61 7.17 2.73
CA GLY A 368 1.38 7.94 2.89
C GLY A 368 0.18 7.03 3.04
N THR A 369 -0.83 7.47 3.76
CA THR A 369 -2.05 6.69 4.02
C THR A 369 -3.31 7.43 3.62
N MET A 370 -4.41 6.70 3.44
CA MET A 370 -5.73 7.27 3.15
C MET A 370 -6.33 8.04 4.34
N ASP A 371 -5.90 7.76 5.57
CA ASP A 371 -6.33 8.45 6.80
C ASP A 371 -5.49 9.70 7.12
N SER A 372 -4.85 10.30 6.11
CA SER A 372 -4.12 11.57 6.21
C SER A 372 -2.84 11.52 7.05
N GLN A 373 -2.31 10.35 7.33
CA GLN A 373 -1.08 10.18 8.10
C GLN A 373 0.11 9.84 7.21
N ILE A 374 1.27 10.26 7.63
CA ILE A 374 2.54 9.86 7.04
C ILE A 374 3.26 9.00 8.09
N LYS A 375 3.71 7.82 7.68
CA LYS A 375 4.41 6.87 8.56
C LYS A 375 5.83 6.66 8.06
N ILE A 376 6.79 6.75 8.98
CA ILE A 376 8.18 6.44 8.72
C ILE A 376 8.51 5.07 9.30
N TRP A 377 9.14 4.25 8.50
CA TRP A 377 9.47 2.86 8.80
C TRP A 377 10.97 2.64 8.82
N ASP A 378 11.42 1.82 9.75
CA ASP A 378 12.77 1.23 9.71
C ASP A 378 12.71 -0.09 8.92
N LEU A 379 13.49 -0.18 7.85
CA LEU A 379 13.51 -1.35 6.98
C LEU A 379 14.09 -2.58 7.69
N LYS A 380 15.10 -2.39 8.53
CA LYS A 380 15.78 -3.48 9.23
C LYS A 380 14.90 -4.06 10.32
N GLU A 381 14.39 -3.21 11.20
CA GLU A 381 13.54 -3.61 12.31
C GLU A 381 12.09 -3.90 11.88
N ARG A 382 11.69 -3.46 10.69
CA ARG A 382 10.34 -3.61 10.12
C ARG A 382 9.26 -2.99 10.99
N THR A 383 9.60 -1.94 11.69
CA THR A 383 8.72 -1.23 12.63
C THR A 383 8.46 0.20 12.19
N ASN A 384 7.30 0.71 12.57
CA ASN A 384 7.00 2.13 12.44
C ASN A 384 7.82 2.92 13.49
N VAL A 385 8.57 3.92 13.05
CA VAL A 385 9.48 4.72 13.89
C VAL A 385 8.88 6.07 14.23
N ALA A 386 8.10 6.66 13.33
CA ALA A 386 7.49 7.97 13.52
C ALA A 386 6.23 8.13 12.67
N ASN A 387 5.27 8.89 13.22
CA ASN A 387 4.05 9.28 12.53
C ASN A 387 3.97 10.81 12.47
N PHE A 388 3.55 11.34 11.33
CA PHE A 388 3.36 12.78 11.12
C PHE A 388 1.89 13.08 10.84
N PRO A 389 1.11 13.40 11.87
CA PRO A 389 -0.27 13.85 11.72
C PRO A 389 -0.32 15.32 11.31
N GLY A 390 -1.38 15.74 10.62
CA GLY A 390 -1.61 17.14 10.35
C GLY A 390 -2.21 17.48 9.00
N HIS A 391 -2.17 16.57 8.02
CA HIS A 391 -3.01 16.70 6.83
C HIS A 391 -4.48 16.39 7.16
N SER A 392 -5.40 16.95 6.39
CA SER A 392 -6.84 16.74 6.54
C SER A 392 -7.45 15.89 5.42
N GLY A 393 -6.65 15.52 4.43
CA GLY A 393 -7.04 14.65 3.32
C GLY A 393 -6.03 13.53 3.08
N PRO A 394 -6.38 12.52 2.26
CA PRO A 394 -5.49 11.43 1.89
C PRO A 394 -4.14 11.95 1.35
N ILE A 395 -3.05 11.29 1.73
CA ILE A 395 -1.73 11.64 1.24
C ILE A 395 -1.62 11.22 -0.23
N THR A 396 -1.23 12.14 -1.10
CA THR A 396 -1.09 11.87 -2.53
C THR A 396 0.35 11.56 -2.93
N SER A 397 1.32 12.24 -2.33
CA SER A 397 2.73 12.06 -2.64
C SER A 397 3.63 12.43 -1.47
N ILE A 398 4.77 11.78 -1.40
CA ILE A 398 5.84 12.09 -0.43
C ILE A 398 7.17 12.19 -1.17
N ALA A 399 8.06 13.06 -0.69
CA ALA A 399 9.39 13.22 -1.23
C ALA A 399 10.40 13.53 -0.13
N PHE A 400 11.49 12.77 -0.09
CA PHE A 400 12.63 13.07 0.79
C PHE A 400 13.61 14.01 0.10
N SER A 401 14.11 15.00 0.83
CA SER A 401 15.19 15.84 0.35
C SER A 401 16.50 15.07 0.34
N GLU A 402 17.33 15.29 -0.69
CA GLU A 402 18.62 14.64 -0.84
C GLU A 402 19.59 14.88 0.33
N ASN A 403 19.40 15.95 1.10
CA ASN A 403 20.16 16.16 2.32
C ASN A 403 19.76 15.23 3.48
N GLY A 404 18.63 14.49 3.35
CA GLY A 404 18.11 13.56 4.33
C GLY A 404 17.49 14.18 5.58
N TYR A 405 17.29 15.49 5.61
CA TYR A 405 16.73 16.17 6.79
C TYR A 405 15.27 16.56 6.66
N TYR A 406 14.81 16.71 5.42
CA TYR A 406 13.46 17.20 5.15
C TYR A 406 12.63 16.18 4.39
N LEU A 407 11.36 16.16 4.72
CA LEU A 407 10.34 15.43 4.03
C LEU A 407 9.27 16.43 3.55
N ALA A 408 8.91 16.36 2.28
CA ALA A 408 7.76 17.05 1.72
C ALA A 408 6.62 16.05 1.54
N THR A 409 5.40 16.45 1.89
CA THR A 409 4.20 15.62 1.76
C THR A 409 3.08 16.45 1.18
N ALA A 410 2.38 15.90 0.21
CA ALA A 410 1.17 16.48 -0.37
C ALA A 410 -0.04 15.62 -0.05
N ALA A 411 -1.17 16.25 0.09
CA ALA A 411 -2.44 15.58 0.32
C ALA A 411 -3.58 16.22 -0.50
N ASP A 412 -4.72 15.58 -0.47
CA ASP A 412 -5.95 16.05 -1.13
C ASP A 412 -6.63 17.21 -0.38
N ASP A 413 -5.88 17.89 0.48
CA ASP A 413 -6.27 19.10 1.21
C ASP A 413 -5.69 20.38 0.59
N SER A 414 -5.21 20.31 -0.66
CA SER A 414 -4.56 21.41 -1.39
C SER A 414 -3.39 22.02 -0.60
N SER A 415 -2.70 21.23 0.21
CA SER A 415 -1.53 21.69 0.95
C SER A 415 -0.31 20.79 0.75
N VAL A 416 0.87 21.41 0.81
CA VAL A 416 2.14 20.72 0.92
C VAL A 416 2.77 21.06 2.26
N LYS A 417 3.05 20.03 3.05
CA LYS A 417 3.67 20.19 4.37
C LYS A 417 5.13 19.73 4.32
N LEU A 418 5.96 20.50 5.01
CA LEU A 418 7.40 20.29 5.09
C LEU A 418 7.77 19.94 6.52
N TRP A 419 8.44 18.82 6.68
CA TRP A 419 8.77 18.24 7.97
C TRP A 419 10.29 18.17 8.15
N ASP A 420 10.78 18.54 9.34
CA ASP A 420 12.15 18.28 9.76
C ASP A 420 12.21 16.93 10.48
N LEU A 421 12.85 15.94 9.85
CA LEU A 421 12.95 14.57 10.35
C LEU A 421 13.76 14.47 11.66
N ARG A 422 14.65 15.43 11.94
CA ARG A 422 15.43 15.45 13.18
C ARG A 422 14.61 15.92 14.38
N LYS A 423 13.63 16.80 14.11
CA LYS A 423 12.76 17.40 15.13
C LYS A 423 11.40 16.75 15.19
N LEU A 424 11.08 15.92 14.21
CA LEU A 424 9.78 15.28 14.03
C LEU A 424 8.62 16.29 14.04
N LYS A 425 8.82 17.45 13.38
CA LYS A 425 7.85 18.55 13.37
C LYS A 425 7.64 19.12 11.99
N ASN A 426 6.40 19.51 11.72
CA ASN A 426 6.10 20.41 10.60
C ASN A 426 6.71 21.79 10.89
N PHE A 427 7.48 22.32 9.94
CA PHE A 427 8.07 23.65 10.06
C PHE A 427 7.50 24.63 9.03
N LYS A 428 6.89 24.16 7.98
CA LYS A 428 6.28 24.98 6.94
C LYS A 428 5.11 24.25 6.27
N THR A 429 4.03 24.97 6.04
CA THR A 429 2.93 24.51 5.19
C THR A 429 2.79 25.47 4.03
N LEU A 430 2.82 24.95 2.81
CA LEU A 430 2.52 25.67 1.59
C LEU A 430 1.04 25.44 1.31
N GLN A 431 0.25 26.49 1.44
CA GLN A 431 -1.17 26.44 1.08
C GLN A 431 -1.27 26.79 -0.40
N LEU A 432 -1.81 25.89 -1.17
CA LEU A 432 -2.05 26.06 -2.60
C LEU A 432 -3.47 26.55 -2.84
N ASP A 433 -3.74 27.00 -4.06
CA ASP A 433 -5.09 27.39 -4.44
C ASP A 433 -6.06 26.21 -4.28
N ASN A 434 -7.32 26.48 -3.88
CA ASN A 434 -8.32 25.45 -3.52
C ASN A 434 -8.62 24.43 -4.64
N ASN A 435 -8.21 24.70 -5.87
CA ASN A 435 -8.41 23.81 -7.00
C ASN A 435 -7.11 23.11 -7.45
N PHE A 436 -6.02 23.25 -6.69
CA PHE A 436 -4.74 22.66 -7.04
C PHE A 436 -4.62 21.29 -6.39
N GLU A 437 -4.72 20.23 -7.20
CA GLU A 437 -4.46 18.87 -6.76
C GLU A 437 -3.00 18.51 -7.02
N VAL A 438 -2.24 18.25 -5.98
CA VAL A 438 -0.87 17.76 -6.10
C VAL A 438 -0.88 16.24 -6.28
N LYS A 439 -0.32 15.74 -7.37
CA LYS A 439 -0.20 14.30 -7.66
C LYS A 439 1.21 13.77 -7.44
N SER A 440 2.23 14.61 -7.57
CA SER A 440 3.63 14.20 -7.42
C SER A 440 4.47 15.32 -6.82
N LEU A 441 5.41 14.92 -5.99
CA LEU A 441 6.45 15.77 -5.40
C LEU A 441 7.82 15.22 -5.74
N ILE A 442 8.77 16.09 -6.03
CA ILE A 442 10.16 15.71 -6.21
C ILE A 442 11.10 16.82 -5.78
N PHE A 443 12.13 16.45 -5.03
CA PHE A 443 13.29 17.33 -4.80
C PHE A 443 14.30 17.17 -5.93
N ASP A 444 15.02 18.23 -6.25
CA ASP A 444 16.19 18.13 -7.11
C ASP A 444 17.36 17.44 -6.37
N GLN A 445 18.35 16.96 -7.11
CA GLN A 445 19.52 16.26 -6.54
C GLN A 445 20.37 17.13 -5.60
N SER A 446 20.31 18.44 -5.70
CA SER A 446 20.99 19.36 -4.78
C SER A 446 20.20 19.62 -3.49
N GLY A 447 18.89 19.29 -3.46
CA GLY A 447 17.96 19.64 -2.39
C GLY A 447 17.66 21.15 -2.32
N THR A 448 17.93 21.90 -3.38
CA THR A 448 17.70 23.35 -3.47
C THR A 448 16.31 23.68 -3.94
N TYR A 449 15.73 22.82 -4.80
CA TYR A 449 14.42 23.03 -5.40
C TYR A 449 13.47 21.90 -5.06
N LEU A 450 12.19 22.24 -4.92
CA LEU A 450 11.07 21.31 -4.82
C LEU A 450 10.11 21.58 -5.97
N ALA A 451 9.83 20.57 -6.77
CA ALA A 451 8.83 20.63 -7.82
C ALA A 451 7.56 19.90 -7.38
N LEU A 452 6.41 20.52 -7.67
CA LEU A 452 5.07 20.02 -7.47
C LEU A 452 4.44 19.81 -8.83
N GLY A 453 3.94 18.62 -9.08
CA GLY A 453 3.18 18.26 -10.28
C GLY A 453 1.75 17.89 -9.91
N GLY A 454 0.80 18.44 -10.64
CA GLY A 454 -0.62 18.19 -10.39
C GLY A 454 -1.47 18.83 -11.47
N THR A 455 -2.46 19.64 -11.09
CA THR A 455 -3.24 20.45 -12.01
C THR A 455 -2.34 21.36 -12.87
N ASP A 456 -1.32 21.90 -12.25
CA ASP A 456 -0.25 22.69 -12.84
C ASP A 456 1.11 22.16 -12.36
N VAL A 457 2.21 22.77 -12.80
CA VAL A 457 3.56 22.49 -12.31
C VAL A 457 4.11 23.74 -11.63
N GLN A 458 4.49 23.61 -10.38
CA GLN A 458 5.10 24.69 -9.59
C GLN A 458 6.47 24.28 -9.08
N ILE A 459 7.42 25.21 -9.06
CA ILE A 459 8.77 25.00 -8.54
C ILE A 459 9.06 26.01 -7.44
N TYR A 460 9.47 25.49 -6.29
CA TYR A 460 9.81 26.27 -5.10
C TYR A 460 11.30 26.17 -4.78
N ILE A 461 11.87 27.27 -4.27
CA ILE A 461 13.22 27.27 -3.70
C ILE A 461 13.17 26.87 -2.22
N CYS A 462 13.93 25.85 -1.83
CA CYS A 462 13.88 25.27 -0.48
C CYS A 462 14.39 26.17 0.64
N LYS A 463 15.28 27.14 0.37
CA LYS A 463 15.76 28.07 1.39
C LYS A 463 14.68 29.01 1.93
N GLN A 464 13.83 29.50 1.05
CA GLN A 464 12.82 30.53 1.34
C GLN A 464 11.42 29.94 1.27
N TRP A 465 11.25 28.80 0.61
CA TRP A 465 9.96 28.17 0.31
C TRP A 465 9.04 29.13 -0.45
N THR A 466 9.62 29.84 -1.43
CA THR A 466 8.94 30.75 -2.34
C THR A 466 8.86 30.11 -3.71
N GLU A 467 7.71 30.30 -4.35
CA GLU A 467 7.50 29.90 -5.73
C GLU A 467 8.39 30.72 -6.66
N ILE A 468 9.07 30.06 -7.59
CA ILE A 468 9.94 30.66 -8.60
C ILE A 468 9.30 30.56 -9.98
N LEU A 469 8.63 29.45 -10.25
CA LEU A 469 8.11 29.14 -11.57
C LEU A 469 6.77 28.44 -11.43
N HIS A 470 5.82 28.84 -12.27
CA HIS A 470 4.50 28.26 -12.38
C HIS A 470 4.17 28.04 -13.86
N PHE A 471 4.01 26.77 -14.23
CA PHE A 471 3.48 26.37 -15.53
C PHE A 471 2.01 26.01 -15.38
N THR A 472 1.14 26.83 -15.94
CA THR A 472 -0.29 26.53 -16.00
C THR A 472 -0.56 25.54 -17.12
N GLY A 473 -1.10 24.38 -16.75
CA GLY A 473 -1.40 23.27 -17.66
C GLY A 473 -2.64 23.49 -18.53
N ARG A 474 -3.03 24.73 -18.78
CA ARG A 474 -4.10 25.02 -19.76
C ARG A 474 -3.58 24.69 -21.14
N GLY A 475 -3.78 23.41 -21.43
CA GLY A 475 -3.44 22.76 -22.65
C GLY A 475 -3.83 23.54 -23.86
N LEU A 476 -3.00 23.41 -24.83
CA LEU A 476 -3.35 23.64 -26.22
C LEU A 476 -4.61 22.84 -26.59
N PRO A 477 -5.51 23.44 -27.38
CA PRO A 477 -6.75 22.81 -27.81
C PRO A 477 -6.52 21.52 -28.55
#